data_e448468dad7c4707490b09b0761b0ed4
#
_entry.id   e448468dad7c4707490b09b0761b0ed4
#
_cell.length_a   1.000
_cell.length_b   1.000
_cell.length_c   1.000
_cell.angle_alpha   90.00
_cell.angle_beta   90.00
_cell.angle_gamma   90.00
#
_symmetry.space_group_name_H-M   'P 1'
#
loop_
_entity.id
_entity.type
_entity.pdbx_description
1 polymer ?
#
loop_
_entity_poly.entity_id
_entity_poly.type
_entity_poly.pdbx_seq_one_letter_code
_entity_poly.pdbx_strand_id
1 'polypeptide(L)'
;MAPLLRENVMDLGSGGGFPGIPIAITNPQKKVYLVERKQARAAFLLNTINGLELQNTRVINADSRELGAQEFGGALDIVAKAFGSPKNTIKATEGLLKTPGTLLKIMKTKPAVGLEEIPKNYTVEKIEEINLKGKDKGRILVTIRTREP
;
A
#
# COMPACT_ATOMS: atom_id res chain seq x y z
N MET A 1 -4.86 1.08 11.95
CA MET A 1 -4.59 0.42 10.62
C MET A 1 -3.79 -0.88 10.75
N ALA A 2 -2.74 -0.91 11.58
CA ALA A 2 -1.88 -2.09 11.70
C ALA A 2 -2.62 -3.41 12.01
N PRO A 3 -3.64 -3.46 12.92
CA PRO A 3 -4.38 -4.70 13.18
C PRO A 3 -5.17 -5.22 11.98
N LEU A 4 -5.39 -4.37 10.98
CA LEU A 4 -6.16 -4.68 9.77
C LEU A 4 -5.27 -5.22 8.64
N LEU A 5 -3.95 -5.31 8.85
CA LEU A 5 -2.99 -5.69 7.82
C LEU A 5 -2.49 -7.12 8.00
N ARG A 6 -2.22 -7.75 6.86
CA ARG A 6 -1.59 -9.07 6.80
C ARG A 6 -0.12 -9.02 7.23
N GLU A 7 0.51 -10.19 7.25
CA GLU A 7 1.92 -10.34 7.58
C GLU A 7 2.85 -9.63 6.58
N ASN A 8 2.53 -9.70 5.29
CA ASN A 8 3.29 -9.03 4.22
C ASN A 8 2.57 -7.78 3.77
N VAL A 9 3.20 -6.63 3.92
CA VAL A 9 2.67 -5.32 3.58
C VAL A 9 3.58 -4.63 2.57
N MET A 10 2.99 -4.02 1.56
CA MET A 10 3.71 -3.21 0.59
C MET A 10 3.18 -1.78 0.64
N ASP A 11 4.06 -0.82 0.84
CA ASP A 11 3.74 0.62 0.75
C ASP A 11 4.10 1.10 -0.66
N LEU A 12 3.08 1.43 -1.44
CA LEU A 12 3.22 1.81 -2.83
C LEU A 12 3.51 3.31 -2.97
N GLY A 13 4.64 3.65 -3.59
CA GLY A 13 5.04 5.03 -3.76
C GLY A 13 5.40 5.68 -2.43
N SER A 14 6.20 5.02 -1.63
CA SER A 14 6.47 5.38 -0.22
C SER A 14 6.96 6.80 0.01
N GLY A 15 7.65 7.41 -0.96
CA GLY A 15 8.10 8.80 -0.86
C GLY A 15 8.90 9.10 0.40
N GLY A 16 8.27 9.73 1.39
CA GLY A 16 8.84 10.01 2.70
C GLY A 16 8.76 8.86 3.72
N GLY A 17 8.33 7.67 3.30
CA GLY A 17 8.21 6.49 4.16
C GLY A 17 6.88 6.35 4.88
N PHE A 18 5.86 7.06 4.47
CA PHE A 18 4.53 7.05 5.08
C PHE A 18 3.50 6.34 4.18
N PRO A 19 2.69 5.40 4.70
CA PRO A 19 2.61 4.91 6.08
C PRO A 19 3.55 3.72 6.40
N GLY A 20 4.39 3.28 5.48
CA GLY A 20 5.17 2.05 5.60
C GLY A 20 6.11 2.00 6.80
N ILE A 21 6.89 3.06 7.04
CA ILE A 21 7.85 3.08 8.17
C ILE A 21 7.13 3.01 9.52
N PRO A 22 6.09 3.80 9.80
CA PRO A 22 5.32 3.64 11.04
C PRO A 22 4.72 2.24 11.21
N ILE A 23 4.24 1.62 10.14
CA ILE A 23 3.74 0.25 10.18
C ILE A 23 4.85 -0.73 10.61
N ALA A 24 6.03 -0.58 10.03
CA ALA A 24 7.17 -1.43 10.35
C ALA A 24 7.62 -1.29 11.80
N ILE A 25 7.68 -0.06 12.32
CA ILE A 25 8.07 0.22 13.70
C ILE A 25 7.10 -0.41 14.69
N THR A 26 5.79 -0.26 14.46
CA THR A 26 4.76 -0.74 15.37
C THR A 26 4.43 -2.23 15.22
N ASN A 27 4.93 -2.87 14.16
CA ASN A 27 4.66 -4.28 13.85
C ASN A 27 5.95 -5.00 13.44
N PRO A 28 6.87 -5.24 14.37
CA PRO A 28 8.17 -5.83 14.03
C PRO A 28 8.08 -7.25 13.45
N GLN A 29 6.96 -7.96 13.64
CA GLN A 29 6.72 -9.28 13.07
C GLN A 29 6.22 -9.25 11.62
N LYS A 30 5.81 -8.08 11.12
CA LYS A 30 5.38 -7.94 9.72
C LYS A 30 6.57 -7.66 8.82
N LYS A 31 6.49 -8.14 7.58
CA LYS A 31 7.44 -7.78 6.52
C LYS A 31 6.87 -6.60 5.74
N VAL A 32 7.60 -5.51 5.69
CA VAL A 32 7.17 -4.27 5.05
C VAL A 32 8.09 -3.95 3.88
N TYR A 33 7.50 -3.82 2.70
CA TYR A 33 8.21 -3.45 1.47
C TYR A 33 7.85 -2.02 1.10
N LEU A 34 8.87 -1.17 0.98
CA LEU A 34 8.73 0.23 0.57
C LEU A 34 9.08 0.31 -0.91
N VAL A 35 8.08 0.49 -1.76
CA VAL A 35 8.28 0.59 -3.20
C VAL A 35 8.36 2.05 -3.61
N GLU A 36 9.48 2.43 -4.21
CA GLU A 36 9.72 3.79 -4.68
C GLU A 36 10.47 3.76 -6.02
N ARG A 37 9.89 4.38 -7.03
CA ARG A 37 10.44 4.42 -8.37
C ARG A 37 11.65 5.35 -8.49
N LYS A 38 11.61 6.49 -7.80
CA LYS A 38 12.67 7.50 -7.88
C LYS A 38 13.87 7.11 -7.04
N GLN A 39 15.04 7.01 -7.68
CA GLN A 39 16.27 6.57 -7.04
C GLN A 39 16.66 7.41 -5.83
N ALA A 40 16.55 8.73 -5.92
CA ALA A 40 16.90 9.62 -4.81
C ALA A 40 16.00 9.39 -3.58
N ARG A 41 14.70 9.17 -3.78
CA ARG A 41 13.77 8.85 -2.69
C ARG A 41 14.01 7.45 -2.13
N ALA A 42 14.31 6.49 -2.97
CA ALA A 42 14.68 5.14 -2.52
C ALA A 42 15.94 5.15 -1.66
N ALA A 43 16.95 5.95 -2.04
CA ALA A 43 18.16 6.12 -1.24
C ALA A 43 17.87 6.77 0.12
N PHE A 44 16.99 7.77 0.16
CA PHE A 44 16.53 8.38 1.41
C PHE A 44 15.84 7.36 2.32
N LEU A 45 14.95 6.54 1.78
CA LEU A 45 14.27 5.48 2.52
C LEU A 45 15.25 4.46 3.06
N LEU A 46 16.23 4.05 2.26
CA LEU A 46 17.26 3.09 2.69
C LEU A 46 18.08 3.64 3.85
N ASN A 47 18.50 4.90 3.77
CA ASN A 47 19.21 5.54 4.87
C ASN A 47 18.34 5.63 6.13
N THR A 48 17.04 5.92 5.97
CA THR A 48 16.10 6.02 7.09
C THR A 48 15.92 4.67 7.79
N ILE A 49 15.68 3.59 7.05
CA ILE A 49 15.49 2.27 7.66
C ILE A 49 16.77 1.75 8.31
N ASN A 50 17.92 2.06 7.75
CA ASN A 50 19.22 1.70 8.34
C ASN A 50 19.46 2.49 9.63
N GLY A 51 19.19 3.80 9.63
CA GLY A 51 19.32 4.65 10.80
C GLY A 51 18.38 4.25 11.95
N LEU A 52 17.20 3.76 11.62
CA LEU A 52 16.22 3.26 12.59
C LEU A 52 16.43 1.78 12.95
N GLU A 53 17.40 1.13 12.33
CA GLU A 53 17.69 -0.30 12.53
C GLU A 53 16.48 -1.22 12.31
N LEU A 54 15.66 -0.90 11.30
CA LEU A 54 14.45 -1.67 10.96
C LEU A 54 14.83 -2.92 10.15
N GLN A 55 14.79 -4.08 10.79
CA GLN A 55 15.16 -5.36 10.18
C GLN A 55 14.03 -5.99 9.38
N ASN A 56 12.79 -5.56 9.60
CA ASN A 56 11.59 -6.08 8.94
C ASN A 56 11.17 -5.27 7.71
N THR A 57 12.01 -4.35 7.26
CA THR A 57 11.69 -3.41 6.19
C THR A 57 12.69 -3.54 5.04
N ARG A 58 12.20 -3.53 3.82
CA ARG A 58 13.01 -3.58 2.62
C ARG A 58 12.58 -2.50 1.64
N VAL A 59 13.54 -1.76 1.08
CA VAL A 59 13.28 -0.78 0.03
C VAL A 59 13.41 -1.45 -1.33
N ILE A 60 12.42 -1.24 -2.19
CA ILE A 60 12.39 -1.73 -3.57
C ILE A 60 12.41 -0.51 -4.49
N ASN A 61 13.55 -0.26 -5.12
CA ASN A 61 13.68 0.81 -6.11
C ASN A 61 13.25 0.29 -7.47
N ALA A 62 11.95 0.30 -7.71
CA ALA A 62 11.36 -0.19 -8.96
C ALA A 62 10.01 0.49 -9.23
N ASP A 63 9.55 0.36 -10.46
CA ASP A 63 8.18 0.68 -10.82
C ASP A 63 7.27 -0.49 -10.43
N SER A 64 6.21 -0.20 -9.69
CA SER A 64 5.27 -1.24 -9.20
C SER A 64 4.64 -2.06 -10.33
N ARG A 65 4.53 -1.51 -11.53
CA ARG A 65 3.99 -2.20 -12.70
C ARG A 65 4.85 -3.40 -13.14
N GLU A 66 6.11 -3.42 -12.73
CA GLU A 66 7.06 -4.50 -13.05
C GLU A 66 7.09 -5.61 -12.00
N LEU A 67 6.32 -5.47 -10.92
CA LEU A 67 6.37 -6.37 -9.77
C LEU A 67 5.23 -7.39 -9.79
N GLY A 68 5.53 -8.62 -9.36
CA GLY A 68 4.56 -9.68 -9.10
C GLY A 68 4.60 -10.11 -7.63
N ALA A 69 3.44 -10.43 -7.04
CA ALA A 69 3.35 -10.74 -5.62
C ALA A 69 4.11 -12.01 -5.22
N GLN A 70 4.37 -12.92 -6.15
CA GLN A 70 5.16 -14.14 -5.89
C GLN A 70 6.58 -13.84 -5.41
N GLU A 71 7.14 -12.69 -5.81
CA GLU A 71 8.46 -12.25 -5.37
C GLU A 71 8.50 -11.89 -3.87
N PHE A 72 7.34 -11.71 -3.25
CA PHE A 72 7.17 -11.22 -1.88
C PHE A 72 6.51 -12.25 -0.96
N GLY A 73 6.58 -13.53 -1.31
CA GLY A 73 6.04 -14.61 -0.47
C GLY A 73 4.55 -14.86 -0.65
N GLY A 74 3.92 -14.32 -1.68
CA GLY A 74 2.51 -14.58 -2.00
C GLY A 74 1.61 -13.35 -1.81
N ALA A 75 0.47 -13.53 -1.16
CA ALA A 75 -0.52 -12.48 -0.98
C ALA A 75 -0.02 -11.30 -0.14
N LEU A 76 -0.33 -10.10 -0.59
CA LEU A 76 0.09 -8.84 0.01
C LEU A 76 -1.12 -8.00 0.44
N ASP A 77 -0.93 -7.18 1.46
CA ASP A 77 -1.69 -5.96 1.63
C ASP A 77 -0.90 -4.79 1.04
N ILE A 78 -1.38 -4.25 -0.05
CA ILE A 78 -0.77 -3.10 -0.71
C ILE A 78 -1.46 -1.85 -0.18
N VAL A 79 -0.69 -0.96 0.43
CA VAL A 79 -1.19 0.31 0.95
C VAL A 79 -0.74 1.43 0.02
N ALA A 80 -1.66 2.28 -0.38
CA ALA A 80 -1.37 3.44 -1.21
C ALA A 80 -1.99 4.69 -0.58
N LYS A 81 -1.18 5.72 -0.41
CA LYS A 81 -1.60 7.02 0.08
C LYS A 81 -1.38 8.06 -1.02
N ALA A 82 -2.48 8.72 -1.45
CA ALA A 82 -2.41 9.78 -2.46
C ALA A 82 -1.65 9.36 -3.74
N PHE A 83 -1.86 8.13 -4.21
CA PHE A 83 -1.25 7.59 -5.42
C PHE A 83 -2.22 7.70 -6.61
N GLY A 84 -2.59 8.93 -6.98
CA GLY A 84 -3.50 9.18 -8.10
C GLY A 84 -4.94 8.69 -7.84
N SER A 85 -5.69 8.41 -8.92
CA SER A 85 -7.04 7.88 -8.83
C SER A 85 -7.05 6.39 -8.47
N PRO A 86 -8.16 5.85 -7.95
CA PRO A 86 -8.29 4.40 -7.71
C PRO A 86 -8.02 3.57 -8.96
N LYS A 87 -8.52 3.99 -10.10
CA LYS A 87 -8.28 3.33 -11.40
C LYS A 87 -6.79 3.27 -11.74
N ASN A 88 -6.07 4.37 -11.60
CA ASN A 88 -4.64 4.44 -11.87
C ASN A 88 -3.83 3.61 -10.87
N THR A 89 -4.23 3.60 -9.62
CA THR A 89 -3.57 2.79 -8.58
C THR A 89 -3.76 1.30 -8.86
N ILE A 90 -4.95 0.87 -9.28
CA ILE A 90 -5.20 -0.51 -9.71
C ILE A 90 -4.29 -0.87 -10.88
N LYS A 91 -4.23 -0.01 -11.89
CA LYS A 91 -3.40 -0.23 -13.09
C LYS A 91 -1.91 -0.40 -12.72
N ALA A 92 -1.43 0.40 -11.76
CA ALA A 92 -0.06 0.33 -11.28
C ALA A 92 0.24 -0.96 -10.49
N THR A 93 -0.77 -1.69 -10.06
CA THR A 93 -0.65 -2.88 -9.20
C THR A 93 -1.24 -4.15 -9.82
N GLU A 94 -1.59 -4.12 -11.10
CA GLU A 94 -2.23 -5.26 -11.78
C GLU A 94 -1.46 -6.58 -11.62
N GLY A 95 -0.15 -6.55 -11.78
CA GLY A 95 0.69 -7.75 -11.64
C GLY A 95 0.66 -8.32 -10.23
N LEU A 96 0.62 -7.45 -9.23
CA LEU A 96 0.54 -7.84 -7.82
C LEU A 96 -0.85 -8.37 -7.45
N LEU A 97 -1.91 -7.76 -8.00
CA LEU A 97 -3.31 -8.12 -7.72
C LEU A 97 -3.73 -9.46 -8.33
N LYS A 98 -2.97 -9.99 -9.28
CA LYS A 98 -3.20 -11.32 -9.87
C LYS A 98 -3.00 -12.45 -8.87
N THR A 99 -2.20 -12.25 -7.83
CA THR A 99 -2.02 -13.25 -6.79
C THR A 99 -3.26 -13.32 -5.91
N PRO A 100 -3.90 -14.50 -5.78
CA PRO A 100 -5.10 -14.64 -4.96
C PRO A 100 -4.87 -14.18 -3.52
N GLY A 101 -5.83 -13.45 -2.99
CA GLY A 101 -5.78 -12.94 -1.62
C GLY A 101 -5.06 -11.61 -1.45
N THR A 102 -4.41 -11.08 -2.48
CA THR A 102 -3.80 -9.74 -2.43
C THR A 102 -4.90 -8.67 -2.40
N LEU A 103 -4.75 -7.72 -1.49
CA LEU A 103 -5.68 -6.61 -1.30
C LEU A 103 -4.98 -5.28 -1.57
N LEU A 104 -5.68 -4.38 -2.23
CA LEU A 104 -5.25 -3.00 -2.41
C LEU A 104 -6.03 -2.11 -1.45
N LYS A 105 -5.33 -1.40 -0.58
CA LYS A 105 -5.91 -0.52 0.42
C LYS A 105 -5.49 0.92 0.13
N ILE A 106 -6.45 1.70 -0.36
CA ILE A 106 -6.21 3.10 -0.74
C ILE A 106 -6.70 4.01 0.37
N MET A 107 -5.80 4.83 0.89
CA MET A 107 -6.13 5.87 1.85
C MET A 107 -6.51 7.15 1.11
N LYS A 108 -7.72 7.62 1.32
CA LYS A 108 -8.26 8.83 0.67
C LYS A 108 -8.91 9.76 1.69
N THR A 109 -9.05 11.03 1.30
CA THR A 109 -9.94 11.96 2.02
C THR A 109 -11.37 11.81 1.52
N LYS A 110 -12.35 12.10 2.38
CA LYS A 110 -13.75 12.15 1.97
C LYS A 110 -14.02 13.39 1.07
N PRO A 111 -14.94 13.28 0.09
CA PRO A 111 -15.63 12.08 -0.35
C PRO A 111 -14.72 11.16 -1.18
N ALA A 112 -15.05 9.86 -1.23
CA ALA A 112 -14.33 8.90 -2.05
C ALA A 112 -14.65 9.11 -3.53
N VAL A 113 -13.85 9.90 -4.21
CA VAL A 113 -14.01 10.22 -5.64
C VAL A 113 -13.32 9.15 -6.48
N GLY A 114 -13.93 8.79 -7.63
CA GLY A 114 -13.34 7.91 -8.62
C GLY A 114 -13.62 6.42 -8.42
N LEU A 115 -14.42 6.03 -7.42
CA LEU A 115 -14.77 4.62 -7.20
C LEU A 115 -15.62 4.04 -8.34
N GLU A 116 -16.41 4.86 -9.00
CA GLU A 116 -17.23 4.49 -10.15
C GLU A 116 -16.39 4.13 -11.39
N GLU A 117 -15.14 4.55 -11.45
CA GLU A 117 -14.21 4.27 -12.55
C GLU A 117 -13.42 2.97 -12.37
N ILE A 118 -13.63 2.26 -11.26
CA ILE A 118 -12.96 0.99 -10.99
C ILE A 118 -13.37 -0.04 -12.04
N PRO A 119 -12.41 -0.72 -12.71
CA PRO A 119 -12.74 -1.73 -13.72
C PRO A 119 -13.59 -2.86 -13.15
N LYS A 120 -14.46 -3.44 -13.99
CA LYS A 120 -15.45 -4.44 -13.57
C LYS A 120 -14.88 -5.73 -12.99
N ASN A 121 -13.63 -6.05 -13.30
CA ASN A 121 -12.95 -7.21 -12.75
C ASN A 121 -12.41 -7.01 -11.33
N TYR A 122 -12.62 -5.84 -10.76
CA TYR A 122 -12.31 -5.52 -9.37
C TYR A 122 -13.55 -5.16 -8.60
N THR A 123 -13.50 -5.30 -7.29
CA THR A 123 -14.60 -4.92 -6.40
C THR A 123 -14.08 -4.20 -5.18
N VAL A 124 -14.85 -3.22 -4.73
CA VAL A 124 -14.64 -2.60 -3.42
C VAL A 124 -15.20 -3.55 -2.37
N GLU A 125 -14.32 -4.14 -1.57
CA GLU A 125 -14.71 -5.07 -0.51
C GLU A 125 -15.18 -4.34 0.73
N LYS A 126 -14.52 -3.21 1.06
CA LYS A 126 -14.77 -2.49 2.29
C LYS A 126 -14.38 -1.03 2.16
N ILE A 127 -15.14 -0.15 2.81
CA ILE A 127 -14.80 1.25 3.02
C ILE A 127 -14.88 1.50 4.52
N GLU A 128 -13.77 1.94 5.11
CA GLU A 128 -13.65 2.18 6.55
C GLU A 128 -13.26 3.62 6.82
N GLU A 129 -13.85 4.23 7.84
CA GLU A 129 -13.41 5.53 8.32
C GLU A 129 -12.17 5.39 9.20
N ILE A 130 -11.18 6.26 8.98
CA ILE A 130 -9.98 6.33 9.81
C ILE A 130 -10.07 7.61 10.63
N ASN A 131 -10.25 7.46 11.94
CA ASN A 131 -10.26 8.58 12.87
C ASN A 131 -8.84 8.82 13.40
N LEU A 132 -8.22 9.89 12.92
CA LEU A 132 -6.98 10.40 13.50
C LEU A 132 -7.34 11.45 14.55
N LYS A 133 -7.03 11.16 15.81
CA LYS A 133 -7.28 12.09 16.91
C LYS A 133 -6.72 13.49 16.59
N GLY A 134 -7.59 14.49 16.58
CA GLY A 134 -7.22 15.91 16.58
C GLY A 134 -7.10 16.60 15.22
N LYS A 135 -7.20 15.91 14.09
CA LYS A 135 -7.24 16.53 12.75
C LYS A 135 -8.19 15.76 11.84
N ASP A 136 -9.46 15.93 12.10
CA ASP A 136 -10.48 15.25 11.33
C ASP A 136 -10.72 15.97 10.00
N LYS A 137 -10.11 15.45 8.94
CA LYS A 137 -10.49 15.76 7.56
C LYS A 137 -11.20 14.58 6.92
N GLY A 138 -11.79 13.68 7.71
CA GLY A 138 -12.55 12.55 7.21
C GLY A 138 -11.74 11.69 6.24
N ARG A 139 -10.76 10.95 6.74
CA ARG A 139 -10.02 9.97 5.94
C ARG A 139 -10.74 8.63 5.91
N ILE A 140 -10.68 7.97 4.76
CA ILE A 140 -11.22 6.63 4.56
C ILE A 140 -10.15 5.70 4.02
N LEU A 141 -10.31 4.41 4.33
CA LEU A 141 -9.54 3.33 3.74
C LEU A 141 -10.45 2.51 2.86
N VAL A 142 -10.16 2.48 1.56
CA VAL A 142 -10.91 1.69 0.57
C VAL A 142 -10.13 0.42 0.27
N THR A 143 -10.73 -0.73 0.55
CA THR A 143 -10.14 -2.04 0.26
C THR A 143 -10.71 -2.60 -1.03
N ILE A 144 -9.83 -2.91 -1.97
CA ILE A 144 -10.16 -3.40 -3.32
C ILE A 144 -9.50 -4.75 -3.52
N ARG A 145 -10.22 -5.68 -4.15
CA ARG A 145 -9.71 -6.97 -4.56
C ARG A 145 -10.14 -7.32 -5.98
N THR A 146 -9.45 -8.26 -6.58
CA THR A 146 -9.90 -8.87 -7.84
C THR A 146 -11.18 -9.67 -7.59
N ARG A 147 -12.14 -9.57 -8.50
CA ARG A 147 -13.32 -10.45 -8.47
C ARG A 147 -12.89 -11.84 -8.85
N GLU A 148 -13.39 -12.82 -8.10
CA GLU A 148 -13.26 -14.21 -8.50
C GLU A 148 -14.08 -14.47 -9.77
N PRO A 149 -13.58 -15.30 -10.68
CA PRO A 149 -14.33 -15.65 -11.88
C PRO A 149 -15.62 -16.41 -11.57
#